data_24da111f2d7228df6e432c2f6ca63f0c
#
_entry.id   24da111f2d7228df6e432c2f6ca63f0c
#
_cell.length_a   1.000
_cell.length_b   1.000
_cell.length_c   1.000
_cell.angle_alpha   90.00
_cell.angle_beta   90.00
_cell.angle_gamma   90.00
#
_symmetry.space_group_name_H-M   'P 1'
#
loop_
_entity.id
_entity.type
_entity.pdbx_description
1 polymer ?
#
loop_
_entity_poly.entity_id
_entity_poly.type
_entity_poly.pdbx_seq_one_letter_code
_entity_poly.pdbx_strand_id
1 'polypeptide(L)'
;TGYTMELFEKKGIPLKIEEDGRIFPESNSSQAIIDCFIKETERLNIEVLKQHPVKSFKKEMNNWLVSTENKIFSSKKLMIATGSNPKIWSFLKNLGHSIVPPVPSLFTFNINDNRIKDLPGVSTLASVSVLSKEGTTKLNSEGPLLITHWGLSGPAILKLSAWGAVDLFDVKYQFRIKVNWLISETEESVFERLKELKN
;
A
#
# COMPACT_ATOMS: atom_id res chain seq x y z
N THR A 1 15.99 0.23 5.23
CA THR A 1 15.56 1.61 5.58
C THR A 1 16.78 2.47 5.90
N GLY A 2 17.71 2.05 6.80
CA GLY A 2 18.90 2.84 7.17
C GLY A 2 19.75 3.26 5.98
N TYR A 3 20.10 2.34 5.08
CA TYR A 3 20.87 2.66 3.88
C TYR A 3 20.19 3.69 2.97
N THR A 4 18.86 3.65 2.84
CA THR A 4 18.11 4.63 2.02
C THR A 4 18.16 6.02 2.66
N MET A 5 18.03 6.11 3.97
CA MET A 5 18.16 7.38 4.70
C MET A 5 19.56 7.97 4.53
N GLU A 6 20.59 7.18 4.81
CA GLU A 6 21.99 7.57 4.66
C GLU A 6 22.29 8.04 3.22
N LEU A 7 21.71 7.40 2.21
CA LEU A 7 21.86 7.82 0.82
C LEU A 7 21.36 9.25 0.58
N PHE A 8 20.15 9.58 1.06
CA PHE A 8 19.60 10.91 0.88
C PHE A 8 20.31 11.97 1.73
N GLU A 9 20.64 11.65 2.96
CA GLU A 9 21.39 12.55 3.86
C GLU A 9 22.77 12.89 3.27
N LYS A 10 23.52 11.89 2.78
CA LYS A 10 24.80 12.11 2.06
C LYS A 10 24.66 12.97 0.81
N LYS A 11 23.45 13.04 0.25
CA LYS A 11 23.15 13.88 -0.92
C LYS A 11 22.56 15.25 -0.54
N GLY A 12 22.59 15.60 0.75
CA GLY A 12 22.13 16.89 1.24
C GLY A 12 20.63 17.02 1.37
N ILE A 13 19.90 15.91 1.47
CA ILE A 13 18.46 15.89 1.73
C ILE A 13 18.24 15.46 3.18
N PRO A 14 18.03 16.40 4.11
CA PRO A 14 17.72 16.09 5.50
C PRO A 14 16.34 15.41 5.57
N LEU A 15 16.25 14.36 6.39
CA LEU A 15 15.06 13.55 6.55
C LEU A 15 14.52 13.66 7.98
N LYS A 16 13.20 13.62 8.14
CA LYS A 16 12.52 13.51 9.42
C LYS A 16 11.73 12.21 9.50
N ILE A 17 11.66 11.65 10.69
CA ILE A 17 10.84 10.48 11.02
C ILE A 17 9.60 11.00 11.75
N GLU A 18 8.41 10.70 11.21
CA GLU A 18 7.14 11.01 11.85
C GLU A 18 6.84 10.00 12.98
N GLU A 19 5.92 10.34 13.88
CA GLU A 19 5.55 9.51 15.04
C GLU A 19 5.10 8.08 14.65
N ASP A 20 4.53 7.90 13.47
CA ASP A 20 4.10 6.60 12.95
C ASP A 20 5.21 5.85 12.18
N GLY A 21 6.45 6.35 12.23
CA GLY A 21 7.62 5.75 11.60
C GLY A 21 7.77 6.02 10.09
N ARG A 22 6.90 6.83 9.49
CA ARG A 22 7.08 7.29 8.10
C ARG A 22 8.22 8.29 8.03
N ILE A 23 8.94 8.29 6.90
CA ILE A 23 10.11 9.14 6.68
C ILE A 23 9.85 10.09 5.52
N PHE A 24 10.06 11.37 5.76
CA PHE A 24 9.86 12.42 4.78
C PHE A 24 11.07 13.36 4.73
N PRO A 25 11.28 14.09 3.60
CA PRO A 25 12.19 15.22 3.60
C PRO A 25 11.72 16.29 4.60
N GLU A 26 12.63 16.90 5.35
CA GLU A 26 12.30 18.01 6.25
C GLU A 26 11.60 19.17 5.53
N SER A 27 11.92 19.38 4.25
CA SER A 27 11.27 20.38 3.39
C SER A 27 9.79 20.09 3.12
N ASN A 28 9.27 18.91 3.47
CA ASN A 28 7.93 18.42 3.11
C ASN A 28 7.63 18.46 1.60
N SER A 29 8.65 18.49 0.75
CA SER A 29 8.53 18.58 -0.70
C SER A 29 9.07 17.31 -1.38
N SER A 30 8.22 16.63 -2.14
CA SER A 30 8.64 15.53 -3.00
C SER A 30 9.60 15.98 -4.10
N GLN A 31 9.57 17.27 -4.47
CA GLN A 31 10.47 17.85 -5.47
C GLN A 31 11.93 17.74 -5.04
N ALA A 32 12.24 17.87 -3.74
CA ALA A 32 13.60 17.71 -3.23
C ALA A 32 14.18 16.31 -3.56
N ILE A 33 13.36 15.26 -3.47
CA ILE A 33 13.76 13.89 -3.83
C ILE A 33 13.96 13.76 -5.34
N ILE A 34 13.06 14.34 -6.15
CA ILE A 34 13.16 14.32 -7.61
C ILE A 34 14.44 15.02 -8.07
N ASP A 35 14.71 16.22 -7.54
CA ASP A 35 15.89 17.00 -7.87
C ASP A 35 17.19 16.30 -7.46
N CYS A 36 17.17 15.60 -6.33
CA CYS A 36 18.28 14.78 -5.90
C CYS A 36 18.63 13.70 -6.93
N PHE A 37 17.62 12.96 -7.43
CA PHE A 37 17.85 11.95 -8.47
C PHE A 37 18.28 12.56 -9.79
N ILE A 38 17.69 13.67 -10.22
CA ILE A 38 18.10 14.36 -11.46
C ILE A 38 19.57 14.79 -11.38
N LYS A 39 19.99 15.45 -10.30
CA LYS A 39 21.38 15.84 -10.09
C LYS A 39 22.35 14.64 -10.11
N GLU A 40 21.94 13.51 -9.54
CA GLU A 40 22.77 12.31 -9.55
C GLU A 40 22.88 11.68 -10.94
N THR A 41 21.81 11.68 -11.74
CA THR A 41 21.89 11.20 -13.12
C THR A 41 22.81 12.08 -13.97
N GLU A 42 22.76 13.40 -13.79
CA GLU A 42 23.68 14.34 -14.45
C GLU A 42 25.14 14.12 -14.02
N ARG A 43 25.40 14.01 -12.72
CA ARG A 43 26.74 13.77 -12.15
C ARG A 43 27.35 12.45 -12.66
N LEU A 44 26.53 11.44 -12.87
CA LEU A 44 26.96 10.10 -13.33
C LEU A 44 26.89 9.94 -14.85
N ASN A 45 26.57 10.99 -15.60
CA ASN A 45 26.36 10.96 -17.06
C ASN A 45 25.35 9.88 -17.48
N ILE A 46 24.27 9.70 -16.71
CA ILE A 46 23.19 8.79 -17.05
C ILE A 46 22.18 9.52 -17.93
N GLU A 47 21.97 9.02 -19.15
CA GLU A 47 20.99 9.57 -20.08
C GLU A 47 19.57 9.21 -19.61
N VAL A 48 18.73 10.22 -19.31
CA VAL A 48 17.33 10.07 -18.94
C VAL A 48 16.44 10.45 -20.11
N LEU A 49 15.84 9.46 -20.76
CA LEU A 49 14.98 9.65 -21.92
C LEU A 49 13.51 9.72 -21.49
N LYS A 50 12.97 10.92 -21.41
CA LYS A 50 11.54 11.15 -21.16
C LYS A 50 10.74 10.94 -22.44
N GLN A 51 9.42 10.64 -22.30
CA GLN A 51 8.50 10.43 -23.43
C GLN A 51 8.91 9.33 -24.40
N HIS A 52 9.60 8.31 -23.89
CA HIS A 52 10.01 7.11 -24.63
C HIS A 52 9.29 5.87 -24.10
N PRO A 53 7.96 5.74 -24.33
CA PRO A 53 7.22 4.59 -23.84
C PRO A 53 7.73 3.31 -24.49
N VAL A 54 8.07 2.32 -23.66
CA VAL A 54 8.53 1.02 -24.13
C VAL A 54 7.37 0.28 -24.78
N LYS A 55 7.56 -0.17 -26.01
CA LYS A 55 6.59 -0.96 -26.80
C LYS A 55 6.83 -2.47 -26.67
N SER A 56 8.10 -2.87 -26.58
CA SER A 56 8.50 -4.25 -26.36
C SER A 56 9.95 -4.33 -25.90
N PHE A 57 10.32 -5.47 -25.37
CA PHE A 57 11.71 -5.85 -25.15
C PHE A 57 11.88 -7.34 -25.38
N LYS A 58 13.03 -7.72 -25.90
CA LYS A 58 13.40 -9.11 -26.19
C LYS A 58 14.89 -9.33 -25.99
N LYS A 59 15.27 -10.56 -25.74
CA LYS A 59 16.68 -10.95 -25.68
C LYS A 59 17.10 -11.53 -27.05
N GLU A 60 18.15 -10.99 -27.64
CA GLU A 60 18.77 -11.54 -28.84
C GLU A 60 20.25 -11.79 -28.55
N MET A 61 20.66 -13.05 -28.70
CA MET A 61 22.01 -13.48 -28.32
C MET A 61 22.40 -13.03 -26.92
N ASN A 62 23.36 -12.12 -26.77
CA ASN A 62 23.86 -11.61 -25.50
C ASN A 62 23.30 -10.23 -25.13
N ASN A 63 22.44 -9.65 -25.96
CA ASN A 63 21.89 -8.30 -25.74
C ASN A 63 20.38 -8.31 -25.55
N TRP A 64 19.92 -7.34 -24.79
CA TRP A 64 18.51 -6.94 -24.72
C TRP A 64 18.24 -5.85 -25.74
N LEU A 65 17.22 -6.02 -26.55
CA LEU A 65 16.67 -5.00 -27.41
C LEU A 65 15.40 -4.43 -26.81
N VAL A 66 15.39 -3.13 -26.58
CA VAL A 66 14.25 -2.39 -26.03
C VAL A 66 13.72 -1.45 -27.10
N SER A 67 12.51 -1.69 -27.57
CA SER A 67 11.88 -0.91 -28.63
C SER A 67 10.94 0.14 -28.05
N THR A 68 11.09 1.37 -28.50
CA THR A 68 10.16 2.47 -28.30
C THR A 68 9.43 2.79 -29.61
N GLU A 69 8.70 3.88 -29.68
CA GLU A 69 8.03 4.27 -30.91
C GLU A 69 8.99 4.59 -32.05
N ASN A 70 10.09 5.28 -31.74
CA ASN A 70 10.99 5.86 -32.73
C ASN A 70 12.41 5.27 -32.69
N LYS A 71 12.75 4.44 -31.72
CA LYS A 71 14.13 3.97 -31.52
C LYS A 71 14.19 2.59 -30.88
N ILE A 72 15.22 1.83 -31.22
CA ILE A 72 15.60 0.57 -30.59
C ILE A 72 16.91 0.79 -29.84
N PHE A 73 16.90 0.42 -28.57
CA PHE A 73 18.07 0.45 -27.69
C PHE A 73 18.61 -0.98 -27.52
N SER A 74 19.94 -1.12 -27.53
CA SER A 74 20.59 -2.38 -27.25
C SER A 74 21.44 -2.29 -25.99
N SER A 75 21.34 -3.26 -25.09
CA SER A 75 22.12 -3.30 -23.86
C SER A 75 22.45 -4.74 -23.44
N LYS A 76 23.56 -4.93 -22.74
CA LYS A 76 23.90 -6.24 -22.13
C LYS A 76 23.00 -6.62 -20.97
N LYS A 77 22.44 -5.64 -20.25
CA LYS A 77 21.58 -5.83 -19.09
C LYS A 77 20.35 -4.92 -19.19
N LEU A 78 19.22 -5.41 -18.77
CA LEU A 78 17.98 -4.67 -18.68
C LEU A 78 17.43 -4.77 -17.27
N MET A 79 17.20 -3.63 -16.63
CA MET A 79 16.49 -3.53 -15.36
C MET A 79 15.07 -3.01 -15.59
N ILE A 80 14.07 -3.72 -15.07
CA ILE A 80 12.67 -3.34 -15.17
C ILE A 80 12.22 -2.82 -13.81
N ALA A 81 11.90 -1.53 -13.74
CA ALA A 81 11.49 -0.84 -12.52
C ALA A 81 10.24 0.03 -12.78
N THR A 82 9.23 -0.56 -13.41
CA THR A 82 8.05 0.13 -13.96
C THR A 82 6.84 0.15 -13.04
N GLY A 83 6.99 -0.31 -11.80
CA GLY A 83 5.87 -0.47 -10.87
C GLY A 83 4.79 -1.43 -11.38
N SER A 84 3.55 -1.26 -10.92
CA SER A 84 2.40 -2.08 -11.31
C SER A 84 1.88 -1.71 -12.69
N ASN A 85 2.54 -2.19 -13.74
CA ASN A 85 2.18 -1.93 -15.12
C ASN A 85 1.75 -3.22 -15.86
N PRO A 86 0.43 -3.43 -16.11
CA PRO A 86 -0.09 -4.65 -16.73
C PRO A 86 0.51 -4.93 -18.12
N LYS A 87 0.88 -3.88 -18.88
CA LYS A 87 1.51 -4.03 -20.18
C LYS A 87 2.90 -4.65 -20.05
N ILE A 88 3.67 -4.25 -19.05
CA ILE A 88 4.99 -4.84 -18.79
C ILE A 88 4.84 -6.29 -18.31
N TRP A 89 3.82 -6.59 -17.50
CA TRP A 89 3.54 -7.98 -17.09
C TRP A 89 3.26 -8.89 -18.29
N SER A 90 2.51 -8.40 -19.31
CA SER A 90 2.29 -9.18 -20.53
C SER A 90 3.58 -9.43 -21.31
N PHE A 91 4.50 -8.48 -21.33
CA PHE A 91 5.82 -8.69 -21.95
C PHE A 91 6.64 -9.75 -21.19
N LEU A 92 6.63 -9.70 -19.84
CA LEU A 92 7.29 -10.69 -19.02
C LEU A 92 6.68 -12.09 -19.22
N LYS A 93 5.36 -12.19 -19.32
CA LYS A 93 4.67 -13.45 -19.64
C LYS A 93 5.12 -14.03 -20.97
N ASN A 94 5.28 -13.18 -21.99
CA ASN A 94 5.76 -13.60 -23.31
C ASN A 94 7.24 -14.08 -23.28
N LEU A 95 8.00 -13.68 -22.28
CA LEU A 95 9.37 -14.17 -22.02
C LEU A 95 9.40 -15.45 -21.17
N GLY A 96 8.25 -16.03 -20.86
CA GLY A 96 8.12 -17.29 -20.10
C GLY A 96 8.00 -17.11 -18.57
N HIS A 97 7.87 -15.87 -18.06
CA HIS A 97 7.65 -15.65 -16.64
C HIS A 97 6.18 -15.91 -16.23
N SER A 98 6.00 -16.57 -15.10
CA SER A 98 4.68 -16.67 -14.46
C SER A 98 4.32 -15.36 -13.79
N ILE A 99 3.11 -14.86 -14.08
CA ILE A 99 2.57 -13.66 -13.45
C ILE A 99 1.43 -14.08 -12.52
N VAL A 100 1.62 -13.86 -11.23
CA VAL A 100 0.56 -14.01 -10.24
C VAL A 100 -0.31 -12.75 -10.33
N PRO A 101 -1.61 -12.86 -10.63
CA PRO A 101 -2.49 -11.71 -10.73
C PRO A 101 -2.49 -10.92 -9.41
N PRO A 102 -2.31 -9.60 -9.44
CA PRO A 102 -2.40 -8.78 -8.24
C PRO A 102 -3.86 -8.69 -7.78
N VAL A 103 -4.03 -8.58 -6.48
CA VAL A 103 -5.32 -8.29 -5.85
C VAL A 103 -5.27 -6.92 -5.19
N PRO A 104 -6.39 -6.19 -5.11
CA PRO A 104 -6.47 -4.94 -4.36
C PRO A 104 -6.02 -5.08 -2.92
N SER A 105 -5.30 -4.08 -2.41
CA SER A 105 -4.90 -3.94 -1.02
C SER A 105 -5.03 -2.48 -0.58
N LEU A 106 -4.99 -2.21 0.72
CA LEU A 106 -5.15 -0.87 1.26
C LEU A 106 -6.48 -0.22 0.84
N PHE A 107 -7.58 -0.96 0.99
CA PHE A 107 -8.92 -0.48 0.63
C PHE A 107 -9.81 -0.30 1.86
N THR A 108 -10.83 0.54 1.72
CA THR A 108 -11.86 0.82 2.71
C THR A 108 -12.97 -0.23 2.64
N PHE A 109 -13.72 -0.42 3.72
CA PHE A 109 -14.83 -1.37 3.76
C PHE A 109 -16.17 -0.64 3.55
N ASN A 110 -16.93 -1.08 2.57
CA ASN A 110 -18.29 -0.62 2.36
C ASN A 110 -19.22 -1.41 3.31
N ILE A 111 -19.90 -0.69 4.19
CA ILE A 111 -20.74 -1.29 5.23
C ILE A 111 -22.05 -0.51 5.29
N ASN A 112 -23.15 -1.19 5.04
CA ASN A 112 -24.49 -0.63 5.23
C ASN A 112 -25.02 -1.07 6.59
N ASP A 113 -24.78 -0.28 7.64
CA ASP A 113 -25.17 -0.57 9.02
C ASP A 113 -25.74 0.69 9.68
N ASN A 114 -26.96 0.58 10.19
CA ASN A 114 -27.64 1.71 10.83
C ASN A 114 -26.92 2.21 12.09
N ARG A 115 -26.09 1.38 12.73
CA ARG A 115 -25.34 1.78 13.94
C ARG A 115 -24.27 2.85 13.68
N ILE A 116 -23.81 2.97 12.42
CA ILE A 116 -22.75 3.94 12.04
C ILE A 116 -23.25 4.98 11.04
N LYS A 117 -24.52 4.90 10.60
CA LYS A 117 -25.07 5.70 9.50
C LYS A 117 -24.98 7.21 9.73
N ASP A 118 -25.20 7.64 10.96
CA ASP A 118 -25.27 9.07 11.32
C ASP A 118 -23.96 9.56 11.98
N LEU A 119 -22.86 8.79 11.85
CA LEU A 119 -21.57 9.06 12.49
C LEU A 119 -20.38 9.30 11.51
N PRO A 120 -20.57 9.68 10.23
CA PRO A 120 -19.44 9.95 9.36
C PRO A 120 -18.56 11.06 9.92
N GLY A 121 -17.24 10.86 9.84
CA GLY A 121 -16.22 11.77 10.37
C GLY A 121 -15.76 11.41 11.78
N VAL A 122 -16.47 10.54 12.50
CA VAL A 122 -16.01 10.06 13.81
C VAL A 122 -14.79 9.15 13.63
N SER A 123 -13.73 9.45 14.37
CA SER A 123 -12.50 8.66 14.40
C SER A 123 -12.13 8.32 15.84
N THR A 124 -11.81 7.04 16.08
CA THR A 124 -11.36 6.56 17.38
C THR A 124 -10.43 5.36 17.24
N LEU A 125 -9.72 5.02 18.31
CA LEU A 125 -8.98 3.77 18.39
C LEU A 125 -9.95 2.60 18.48
N ALA A 126 -9.75 1.59 17.66
CA ALA A 126 -10.56 0.38 17.67
C ALA A 126 -9.74 -0.84 17.24
N SER A 127 -10.19 -2.02 17.65
CA SER A 127 -9.71 -3.28 17.15
C SER A 127 -10.74 -3.89 16.21
N VAL A 128 -10.30 -4.38 15.05
CA VAL A 128 -11.15 -4.95 14.00
C VAL A 128 -10.68 -6.34 13.67
N SER A 129 -11.59 -7.31 13.66
CA SER A 129 -11.32 -8.69 13.30
C SER A 129 -12.26 -9.16 12.19
N VAL A 130 -11.75 -9.91 11.21
CA VAL A 130 -12.60 -10.57 10.21
C VAL A 130 -13.19 -11.83 10.82
N LEU A 131 -14.49 -12.04 10.57
CA LEU A 131 -15.21 -13.24 11.02
C LEU A 131 -15.27 -14.26 9.89
N SER A 132 -14.84 -15.50 10.16
CA SER A 132 -15.13 -16.65 9.33
C SER A 132 -16.44 -17.32 9.75
N LYS A 133 -16.84 -18.36 9.03
CA LYS A 133 -18.00 -19.18 9.42
C LYS A 133 -17.78 -19.92 10.74
N GLU A 134 -16.52 -20.18 11.09
CA GLU A 134 -16.09 -20.94 12.28
C GLU A 134 -15.74 -20.04 13.49
N GLY A 135 -15.83 -18.71 13.33
CA GLY A 135 -15.48 -17.72 14.36
C GLY A 135 -14.58 -16.61 13.86
N THR A 136 -13.80 -15.98 14.76
CA THR A 136 -12.83 -14.95 14.39
C THR A 136 -11.65 -15.56 13.66
N THR A 137 -11.24 -14.97 12.55
CA THR A 137 -10.00 -15.36 11.86
C THR A 137 -8.78 -14.81 12.63
N LYS A 138 -7.58 -15.22 12.21
CA LYS A 138 -6.33 -14.59 12.67
C LYS A 138 -6.13 -13.19 12.07
N LEU A 139 -6.98 -12.79 11.11
CA LEU A 139 -6.90 -11.50 10.46
C LEU A 139 -7.57 -10.45 11.34
N ASN A 140 -6.75 -9.71 12.06
CA ASN A 140 -7.16 -8.61 12.93
C ASN A 140 -6.19 -7.44 12.81
N SER A 141 -6.65 -6.26 13.17
CA SER A 141 -5.85 -5.04 13.19
C SER A 141 -6.38 -4.09 14.25
N GLU A 142 -5.48 -3.34 14.84
CA GLU A 142 -5.76 -2.33 15.83
C GLU A 142 -5.16 -0.98 15.41
N GLY A 143 -5.86 0.10 15.76
CA GLY A 143 -5.43 1.46 15.47
C GLY A 143 -6.59 2.42 15.24
N PRO A 144 -6.30 3.64 14.74
CA PRO A 144 -7.33 4.60 14.38
C PRO A 144 -8.28 4.03 13.32
N LEU A 145 -9.57 4.09 13.59
CA LEU A 145 -10.66 3.70 12.71
C LEU A 145 -11.52 4.92 12.45
N LEU A 146 -11.87 5.15 11.18
CA LEU A 146 -12.69 6.26 10.74
C LEU A 146 -14.00 5.75 10.17
N ILE A 147 -15.12 6.29 10.66
CA ILE A 147 -16.44 6.09 10.06
C ILE A 147 -16.58 7.05 8.88
N THR A 148 -17.00 6.53 7.74
CA THR A 148 -17.23 7.28 6.49
C THR A 148 -18.70 7.17 6.07
N HIS A 149 -19.13 7.95 5.08
CA HIS A 149 -20.49 7.86 4.53
C HIS A 149 -20.84 6.51 3.91
N TRP A 150 -19.84 5.69 3.55
CA TRP A 150 -20.01 4.38 2.93
C TRP A 150 -19.59 3.20 3.81
N GLY A 151 -19.08 3.45 5.02
CA GLY A 151 -18.64 2.39 5.92
C GLY A 151 -17.43 2.77 6.76
N LEU A 152 -16.37 1.96 6.74
CA LEU A 152 -15.21 2.12 7.61
C LEU A 152 -13.91 2.29 6.82
N SER A 153 -13.03 3.14 7.36
CA SER A 153 -11.69 3.45 6.85
C SER A 153 -10.72 3.67 8.02
N GLY A 154 -9.59 4.28 7.74
CA GLY A 154 -8.55 4.58 8.72
C GLY A 154 -7.47 3.49 8.80
N PRO A 155 -6.37 3.75 9.54
CA PRO A 155 -5.21 2.85 9.60
C PRO A 155 -5.54 1.40 9.98
N ALA A 156 -6.49 1.18 10.91
CA ALA A 156 -6.92 -0.17 11.30
C ALA A 156 -7.49 -0.94 10.11
N ILE A 157 -8.37 -0.33 9.32
CA ILE A 157 -9.01 -0.94 8.14
C ILE A 157 -8.00 -1.12 7.00
N LEU A 158 -7.17 -0.12 6.73
CA LEU A 158 -6.19 -0.19 5.65
C LEU A 158 -5.14 -1.27 5.89
N LYS A 159 -4.64 -1.41 7.12
CA LYS A 159 -3.72 -2.51 7.50
C LYS A 159 -4.39 -3.87 7.33
N LEU A 160 -5.61 -4.03 7.83
CA LEU A 160 -6.36 -5.27 7.76
C LEU A 160 -6.63 -5.68 6.31
N SER A 161 -7.03 -4.73 5.46
CA SER A 161 -7.24 -4.99 4.03
C SER A 161 -5.95 -5.32 3.28
N ALA A 162 -4.81 -4.79 3.71
CA ALA A 162 -3.51 -5.12 3.12
C ALA A 162 -3.04 -6.53 3.52
N TRP A 163 -3.11 -6.86 4.79
CA TRP A 163 -2.69 -8.18 5.29
C TRP A 163 -3.61 -9.30 4.81
N GLY A 164 -4.91 -9.04 4.73
CA GLY A 164 -5.91 -9.98 4.26
C GLY A 164 -6.24 -9.88 2.78
N ALA A 165 -5.42 -9.22 1.94
CA ALA A 165 -5.77 -8.92 0.56
C ALA A 165 -6.17 -10.18 -0.24
N VAL A 166 -5.42 -11.28 -0.11
CA VAL A 166 -5.70 -12.54 -0.80
C VAL A 166 -6.94 -13.23 -0.20
N ASP A 167 -7.01 -13.36 1.12
CA ASP A 167 -8.13 -14.02 1.82
C ASP A 167 -9.46 -13.31 1.52
N LEU A 168 -9.44 -11.97 1.51
CA LEU A 168 -10.62 -11.16 1.21
C LEU A 168 -11.01 -11.23 -0.28
N PHE A 169 -10.05 -11.38 -1.17
CA PHE A 169 -10.30 -11.62 -2.58
C PHE A 169 -10.97 -12.99 -2.80
N ASP A 170 -10.50 -14.05 -2.15
CA ASP A 170 -11.01 -15.41 -2.28
C ASP A 170 -12.49 -15.52 -1.85
N VAL A 171 -12.90 -14.75 -0.84
CA VAL A 171 -14.31 -14.64 -0.43
C VAL A 171 -15.07 -13.57 -1.22
N LYS A 172 -14.50 -13.08 -2.35
CA LYS A 172 -15.12 -12.07 -3.23
C LYS A 172 -15.54 -10.80 -2.49
N TYR A 173 -14.75 -10.42 -1.48
CA TYR A 173 -15.00 -9.27 -0.61
C TYR A 173 -16.34 -9.31 0.15
N GLN A 174 -16.91 -10.50 0.33
CA GLN A 174 -18.15 -10.73 1.10
C GLN A 174 -17.79 -11.36 2.45
N PHE A 175 -17.67 -10.54 3.48
CA PHE A 175 -17.25 -10.98 4.81
C PHE A 175 -17.91 -10.14 5.90
N ARG A 176 -17.83 -10.63 7.12
CA ARG A 176 -18.28 -9.92 8.33
C ARG A 176 -17.07 -9.54 9.17
N ILE A 177 -17.22 -8.44 9.90
CA ILE A 177 -16.21 -7.99 10.85
C ILE A 177 -16.82 -7.85 12.25
N LYS A 178 -15.98 -8.02 13.27
CA LYS A 178 -16.22 -7.60 14.63
C LYS A 178 -15.37 -6.36 14.91
N VAL A 179 -15.99 -5.31 15.41
CA VAL A 179 -15.30 -4.08 15.83
C VAL A 179 -15.40 -3.98 17.34
N ASN A 180 -14.26 -3.86 18.00
CA ASN A 180 -14.18 -3.51 19.42
C ASN A 180 -13.78 -2.03 19.50
N TRP A 181 -14.72 -1.21 19.96
CA TRP A 181 -14.55 0.24 20.14
C TRP A 181 -13.89 0.60 21.47
N LEU A 182 -13.79 -0.36 22.40
CA LEU A 182 -13.25 -0.20 23.74
C LEU A 182 -12.06 -1.15 23.93
N ILE A 183 -10.96 -0.88 23.23
CA ILE A 183 -9.80 -1.78 23.12
C ILE A 183 -9.12 -2.09 24.47
N SER A 184 -9.28 -1.21 25.45
CA SER A 184 -8.76 -1.38 26.81
C SER A 184 -9.68 -2.20 27.73
N GLU A 185 -10.85 -2.60 27.25
CA GLU A 185 -11.88 -3.27 28.03
C GLU A 185 -12.14 -4.69 27.54
N THR A 186 -12.44 -5.61 28.44
CA THR A 186 -12.94 -6.95 28.10
C THR A 186 -14.45 -6.94 27.93
N GLU A 187 -15.00 -8.00 27.32
CA GLU A 187 -16.47 -8.12 27.19
C GLU A 187 -17.13 -8.16 28.58
N GLU A 188 -16.50 -8.80 29.57
CA GLU A 188 -16.96 -8.89 30.95
C GLU A 188 -16.96 -7.51 31.60
N SER A 189 -15.87 -6.74 31.49
CA SER A 189 -15.77 -5.40 32.10
C SER A 189 -16.82 -4.43 31.54
N VAL A 190 -17.02 -4.47 30.21
CA VAL A 190 -18.04 -3.67 29.53
C VAL A 190 -19.44 -4.07 29.98
N PHE A 191 -19.68 -5.38 30.11
CA PHE A 191 -20.98 -5.87 30.55
C PHE A 191 -21.35 -5.41 31.98
N GLU A 192 -20.42 -5.53 32.94
CA GLU A 192 -20.63 -5.06 34.31
C GLU A 192 -20.84 -3.53 34.35
N ARG A 193 -20.05 -2.75 33.62
CA ARG A 193 -20.19 -1.31 33.50
C ARG A 193 -21.57 -0.90 32.93
N LEU A 194 -22.05 -1.63 31.90
CA LEU A 194 -23.39 -1.37 31.35
C LEU A 194 -24.51 -1.70 32.33
N LYS A 195 -24.35 -2.71 33.19
CA LYS A 195 -25.30 -2.99 34.27
C LYS A 195 -25.35 -1.84 35.28
N GLU A 196 -24.19 -1.32 35.70
CA GLU A 196 -24.10 -0.18 36.63
C GLU A 196 -24.77 1.08 36.07
N LEU A 197 -24.60 1.35 34.76
CA LEU A 197 -25.21 2.52 34.10
C LEU A 197 -26.74 2.39 33.92
N LYS A 198 -27.28 1.17 34.00
CA LYS A 198 -28.73 0.91 33.87
C LYS A 198 -29.50 1.06 35.19
N ASN A 199 -28.80 0.98 36.30
CA ASN A 199 -29.38 1.17 37.66
C ASN A 199 -29.29 2.64 38.09
#